data_694935001d61a921634343e28d01da14
#
_entry.id   694935001d61a921634343e28d01da14
#
_cell.length_a   1.000
_cell.length_b   1.000
_cell.length_c   1.000
_cell.angle_alpha   90.00
_cell.angle_beta   90.00
_cell.angle_gamma   90.00
#
_symmetry.space_group_name_H-M   'P 1'
#
loop_
_entity.id
_entity.type
_entity.pdbx_description
1 polymer ?
#
loop_
_entity_poly.entity_id
_entity_poly.type
_entity_poly.pdbx_seq_one_letter_code
_entity_poly.pdbx_strand_id
1 'polypeptide(L)'
;MPVAEIMTIKSDIWLRKMAEEENMITPFLPQLVREADGKRIISAGCSSYGYDMRLADDGFRIFSSVHAKEIDPKRFDEQFSLIEPQVHEAEDGAKYYLLPPHHYGLGVTVETFKMPRNVTGVALGKSTYARAGLLVNTTPLEAGWTGRLVVEIANLANLPLRVYINEGIGQILFFESDEDCGVSYEDRGGKYQGQTGLTFAKV
;
A
#
# COMPACT_ATOMS: atom_id res chain seq x y z
N MET A 1 -31.00 26.32 -6.26
CA MET A 1 -30.94 25.03 -5.56
C MET A 1 -29.48 24.74 -5.37
N PRO A 2 -29.00 24.39 -4.17
CA PRO A 2 -27.61 23.91 -4.04
C PRO A 2 -27.46 22.67 -4.91
N VAL A 3 -26.45 22.64 -5.75
CA VAL A 3 -26.06 21.44 -6.49
C VAL A 3 -25.69 20.41 -5.42
N ALA A 4 -26.45 19.30 -5.38
CA ALA A 4 -26.09 18.20 -4.48
C ALA A 4 -24.64 17.83 -4.80
N GLU A 5 -23.74 17.88 -3.82
CA GLU A 5 -22.38 17.37 -3.97
C GLU A 5 -22.51 15.87 -4.22
N ILE A 6 -22.25 15.49 -5.46
CA ILE A 6 -22.33 14.10 -5.87
C ILE A 6 -21.09 13.40 -5.29
N MET A 7 -21.30 12.41 -4.42
CA MET A 7 -20.26 11.50 -3.98
C MET A 7 -19.55 10.93 -5.19
N THR A 8 -18.23 11.15 -5.29
CA THR A 8 -17.48 10.74 -6.47
C THR A 8 -16.09 10.24 -6.12
N ILE A 9 -15.54 9.39 -6.99
CA ILE A 9 -14.12 9.14 -7.04
C ILE A 9 -13.37 10.46 -7.23
N LYS A 10 -12.28 10.65 -6.50
CA LYS A 10 -11.54 11.91 -6.47
C LYS A 10 -10.44 11.98 -7.53
N SER A 11 -10.38 13.14 -8.21
CA SER A 11 -9.41 13.41 -9.27
C SER A 11 -8.05 13.81 -8.74
N ASP A 12 -7.07 13.88 -9.64
CA ASP A 12 -5.72 14.37 -9.36
C ASP A 12 -5.69 15.81 -8.83
N ILE A 13 -6.62 16.67 -9.27
CA ILE A 13 -6.75 18.06 -8.77
C ILE A 13 -7.07 18.04 -7.28
N TRP A 14 -8.06 17.24 -6.89
CA TRP A 14 -8.46 17.08 -5.50
C TRP A 14 -7.35 16.45 -4.66
N LEU A 15 -6.67 15.41 -5.18
CA LEU A 15 -5.57 14.74 -4.47
C LEU A 15 -4.40 15.67 -4.18
N ARG A 16 -3.99 16.52 -5.15
CA ARG A 16 -2.94 17.54 -4.94
C ARG A 16 -3.34 18.52 -3.84
N LYS A 17 -4.58 19.02 -3.89
CA LYS A 17 -5.11 19.92 -2.86
C LYS A 17 -5.04 19.28 -1.47
N MET A 18 -5.56 18.07 -1.30
CA MET A 18 -5.57 17.38 -0.02
C MET A 18 -4.17 17.02 0.49
N ALA A 19 -3.23 16.72 -0.41
CA ALA A 19 -1.84 16.47 -0.04
C ALA A 19 -1.14 17.75 0.44
N GLU A 20 -1.39 18.89 -0.20
CA GLU A 20 -0.79 20.20 0.14
C GLU A 20 -1.42 20.83 1.39
N GLU A 21 -2.74 20.84 1.51
CA GLU A 21 -3.46 21.52 2.59
C GLU A 21 -3.59 20.66 3.86
N GLU A 22 -3.80 19.34 3.72
CA GLU A 22 -4.13 18.44 4.84
C GLU A 22 -3.04 17.38 5.10
N ASN A 23 -1.99 17.32 4.28
CA ASN A 23 -0.97 16.28 4.34
C ASN A 23 -1.56 14.86 4.25
N MET A 24 -2.63 14.69 3.44
CA MET A 24 -3.33 13.41 3.31
C MET A 24 -2.43 12.29 2.82
N ILE A 25 -1.41 12.59 2.00
CA ILE A 25 -0.40 11.66 1.50
C ILE A 25 0.99 12.29 1.66
N THR A 26 1.91 11.62 2.36
CA THR A 26 3.27 12.13 2.60
C THR A 26 4.31 11.00 2.54
N PRO A 27 5.39 11.10 1.75
CA PRO A 27 5.65 12.15 0.75
C PRO A 27 4.77 12.02 -0.49
N PHE A 28 4.27 13.11 -1.01
CA PHE A 28 3.39 13.14 -2.16
C PHE A 28 4.17 13.35 -3.47
N LEU A 29 3.92 12.52 -4.48
CA LEU A 29 4.40 12.71 -5.85
C LEU A 29 3.26 13.32 -6.69
N PRO A 30 3.33 14.61 -7.06
CA PRO A 30 2.22 15.33 -7.68
C PRO A 30 1.91 14.88 -9.13
N GLN A 31 2.80 14.08 -9.71
CA GLN A 31 2.68 13.55 -11.07
C GLN A 31 2.97 12.05 -11.08
N LEU A 32 2.50 11.37 -12.12
CA LEU A 32 2.83 9.97 -12.34
C LEU A 32 4.26 9.86 -12.87
N VAL A 33 5.19 9.47 -12.01
CA VAL A 33 6.61 9.28 -12.32
C VAL A 33 6.81 7.90 -12.95
N ARG A 34 7.49 7.85 -14.10
CA ARG A 34 7.82 6.63 -14.86
C ARG A 34 9.32 6.44 -15.06
N GLU A 35 10.10 7.41 -14.60
CA GLU A 35 11.55 7.42 -14.70
C GLU A 35 12.13 8.10 -13.46
N ALA A 36 13.16 7.53 -12.89
CA ALA A 36 13.93 8.08 -11.78
C ALA A 36 15.40 7.82 -12.05
N ASP A 37 16.25 8.84 -11.85
CA ASP A 37 17.71 8.77 -12.06
C ASP A 37 18.09 8.24 -13.45
N GLY A 38 17.33 8.62 -14.50
CA GLY A 38 17.55 8.17 -15.87
C GLY A 38 17.16 6.72 -16.16
N LYS A 39 16.43 6.07 -15.26
CA LYS A 39 15.99 4.68 -15.36
C LYS A 39 14.48 4.57 -15.38
N ARG A 40 13.96 3.64 -16.16
CA ARG A 40 12.52 3.32 -16.13
C ARG A 40 12.15 2.61 -14.84
N ILE A 41 11.07 3.08 -14.21
CA ILE A 41 10.51 2.48 -12.99
C ILE A 41 9.05 2.04 -13.23
N ILE A 42 8.59 1.12 -12.39
CA ILE A 42 7.14 0.86 -12.27
C ILE A 42 6.52 2.13 -11.69
N SER A 43 5.64 2.76 -12.47
CA SER A 43 5.16 4.11 -12.20
C SER A 43 4.59 4.29 -10.79
N ALA A 44 4.87 5.45 -10.18
CA ALA A 44 4.39 5.86 -8.87
C ALA A 44 3.90 7.30 -8.89
N GLY A 45 3.04 7.68 -7.95
CA GLY A 45 2.54 9.04 -7.79
C GLY A 45 1.12 9.24 -8.30
N CYS A 46 0.73 10.52 -8.42
CA CYS A 46 -0.63 10.92 -8.74
C CYS A 46 -1.01 10.59 -10.17
N SER A 47 -2.10 9.86 -10.35
CA SER A 47 -2.76 9.57 -11.64
C SER A 47 -4.09 10.30 -11.74
N SER A 48 -4.83 10.15 -12.85
CA SER A 48 -6.07 10.89 -13.11
C SER A 48 -7.13 10.77 -11.99
N TYR A 49 -7.29 9.57 -11.42
CA TYR A 49 -8.26 9.27 -10.36
C TYR A 49 -7.68 8.30 -9.33
N GLY A 50 -6.50 8.60 -8.81
CA GLY A 50 -5.88 7.76 -7.81
C GLY A 50 -4.41 8.08 -7.60
N TYR A 51 -3.79 7.35 -6.69
CA TYR A 51 -2.39 7.49 -6.34
C TYR A 51 -1.70 6.13 -6.37
N ASP A 52 -0.65 6.03 -7.17
CA ASP A 52 0.20 4.85 -7.24
C ASP A 52 1.20 4.87 -6.09
N MET A 53 0.95 4.07 -5.05
CA MET A 53 1.78 3.96 -3.85
C MET A 53 3.02 3.13 -4.10
N ARG A 54 4.12 3.45 -3.38
CA ARG A 54 5.42 2.78 -3.51
C ARG A 54 5.65 1.78 -2.38
N LEU A 55 6.36 0.69 -2.71
CA LEU A 55 6.87 -0.25 -1.69
C LEU A 55 8.14 0.33 -1.05
N ALA A 56 8.21 0.35 0.27
CA ALA A 56 9.39 0.80 1.00
C ALA A 56 10.48 -0.28 1.10
N ASP A 57 11.66 0.16 1.50
CA ASP A 57 12.85 -0.70 1.73
C ASP A 57 12.96 -1.21 3.17
N ASP A 58 12.09 -0.72 4.07
CA ASP A 58 12.08 -1.07 5.47
C ASP A 58 10.88 -1.95 5.83
N GLY A 59 11.05 -3.22 6.01
CA GLY A 59 9.99 -4.05 6.59
C GLY A 59 9.27 -4.98 5.62
N PHE A 60 9.95 -5.54 4.63
CA PHE A 60 9.38 -6.62 3.84
C PHE A 60 9.59 -7.96 4.55
N ARG A 61 8.55 -8.80 4.63
CA ARG A 61 8.60 -10.14 5.21
C ARG A 61 7.89 -11.13 4.30
N ILE A 62 8.43 -12.35 4.20
CA ILE A 62 7.86 -13.44 3.41
C ILE A 62 7.40 -14.53 4.36
N PHE A 63 6.19 -15.06 4.17
CA PHE A 63 5.70 -16.18 4.93
C PHE A 63 6.51 -17.45 4.63
N SER A 64 6.87 -18.18 5.68
CA SER A 64 7.66 -19.41 5.60
C SER A 64 7.00 -20.52 6.40
N SER A 65 7.01 -21.73 5.87
CA SER A 65 6.52 -22.94 6.55
C SER A 65 7.63 -23.71 7.29
N VAL A 66 8.83 -23.17 7.39
CA VAL A 66 10.00 -23.91 7.92
C VAL A 66 9.79 -24.34 9.38
N HIS A 67 9.11 -23.52 10.17
CA HIS A 67 8.93 -23.78 11.60
C HIS A 67 7.46 -23.77 12.03
N ALA A 68 6.54 -23.29 11.21
CA ALA A 68 5.12 -23.20 11.49
C ALA A 68 4.34 -24.32 10.79
N LYS A 69 3.41 -24.98 11.52
CA LYS A 69 2.49 -25.98 10.95
C LYS A 69 1.22 -25.33 10.42
N GLU A 70 0.85 -24.18 10.99
CA GLU A 70 -0.36 -23.43 10.65
C GLU A 70 -0.15 -21.95 10.95
N ILE A 71 -0.98 -21.10 10.39
CA ILE A 71 -1.04 -19.66 10.70
C ILE A 71 -2.34 -19.40 11.44
N ASP A 72 -2.25 -18.99 12.72
CA ASP A 72 -3.40 -18.53 13.49
C ASP A 72 -3.42 -16.99 13.53
N PRO A 73 -4.37 -16.33 12.83
CA PRO A 73 -4.43 -14.87 12.80
C PRO A 73 -4.78 -14.26 14.17
N LYS A 74 -5.31 -15.05 15.11
CA LYS A 74 -5.58 -14.60 16.48
C LYS A 74 -4.37 -14.74 17.41
N ARG A 75 -3.38 -15.52 17.03
CA ARG A 75 -2.14 -15.78 17.79
C ARG A 75 -0.96 -15.79 16.84
N PHE A 76 -0.85 -14.71 16.08
CA PHE A 76 0.17 -14.61 15.05
C PHE A 76 1.57 -14.55 15.67
N ASP A 77 2.38 -15.57 15.35
CA ASP A 77 3.78 -15.65 15.79
C ASP A 77 4.71 -15.32 14.61
N GLU A 78 5.28 -14.12 14.64
CA GLU A 78 6.15 -13.61 13.59
C GLU A 78 7.46 -14.40 13.45
N GLN A 79 8.02 -14.91 14.56
CA GLN A 79 9.32 -15.58 14.57
C GLN A 79 9.29 -16.90 13.81
N PHE A 80 8.15 -17.59 13.86
CA PHE A 80 8.01 -18.89 13.21
C PHE A 80 7.32 -18.81 11.85
N SER A 81 6.69 -17.70 11.53
CA SER A 81 5.86 -17.58 10.33
C SER A 81 6.50 -16.73 9.23
N LEU A 82 7.49 -15.90 9.55
CA LEU A 82 8.05 -14.90 8.63
C LEU A 82 9.57 -14.95 8.57
N ILE A 83 10.09 -14.68 7.36
CA ILE A 83 11.51 -14.45 7.10
C ILE A 83 11.71 -13.09 6.46
N GLU A 84 12.85 -12.47 6.76
CA GLU A 84 13.30 -11.26 6.08
C GLU A 84 14.08 -11.65 4.82
N PRO A 85 13.61 -11.28 3.61
CA PRO A 85 14.32 -11.59 2.39
C PRO A 85 15.52 -10.66 2.20
N GLN A 86 16.53 -11.14 1.47
CA GLN A 86 17.64 -10.32 1.03
C GLN A 86 17.17 -9.29 -0.01
N VAL A 87 17.79 -8.09 0.04
CA VAL A 87 17.67 -7.10 -1.02
C VAL A 87 18.64 -7.48 -2.14
N HIS A 88 18.13 -7.56 -3.35
CA HIS A 88 18.89 -7.78 -4.57
C HIS A 88 19.01 -6.48 -5.36
N GLU A 89 20.00 -6.42 -6.25
CA GLU A 89 20.21 -5.28 -7.15
C GLU A 89 20.26 -5.80 -8.59
N ALA A 90 19.54 -5.13 -9.48
CA ALA A 90 19.53 -5.39 -10.92
C ALA A 90 20.73 -4.69 -11.59
N GLU A 91 21.02 -5.03 -12.86
CA GLU A 91 22.12 -4.45 -13.64
C GLU A 91 22.03 -2.92 -13.77
N ASP A 92 20.82 -2.37 -13.78
CA ASP A 92 20.55 -0.95 -13.81
C ASP A 92 20.60 -0.29 -12.41
N GLY A 93 20.89 -1.07 -11.35
CA GLY A 93 20.95 -0.62 -9.96
C GLY A 93 19.58 -0.50 -9.28
N ALA A 94 18.49 -0.97 -9.89
CA ALA A 94 17.19 -1.05 -9.24
C ALA A 94 17.20 -2.12 -8.15
N LYS A 95 16.74 -1.77 -6.95
CA LYS A 95 16.67 -2.69 -5.82
C LYS A 95 15.34 -3.43 -5.77
N TYR A 96 15.36 -4.70 -5.42
CA TYR A 96 14.17 -5.52 -5.35
C TYR A 96 14.28 -6.65 -4.32
N TYR A 97 13.13 -7.11 -3.87
CA TYR A 97 12.98 -8.38 -3.16
C TYR A 97 12.61 -9.48 -4.17
N LEU A 98 13.04 -10.69 -3.92
CA LEU A 98 12.67 -11.86 -4.71
C LEU A 98 11.61 -12.66 -3.95
N LEU A 99 10.36 -12.58 -4.39
CA LEU A 99 9.25 -13.34 -3.82
C LEU A 99 9.18 -14.73 -4.49
N PRO A 100 9.40 -15.83 -3.76
CA PRO A 100 9.40 -17.17 -4.34
C PRO A 100 8.03 -17.54 -4.95
N PRO A 101 7.97 -18.58 -5.82
CA PRO A 101 6.70 -19.07 -6.36
C PRO A 101 5.72 -19.45 -5.26
N HIS A 102 4.45 -19.08 -5.41
CA HIS A 102 3.36 -19.43 -4.49
C HIS A 102 3.58 -18.97 -3.05
N HIS A 103 4.45 -17.97 -2.82
CA HIS A 103 4.65 -17.38 -1.50
C HIS A 103 3.86 -16.09 -1.33
N TYR A 104 3.65 -15.77 -0.07
CA TYR A 104 2.95 -14.58 0.39
C TYR A 104 3.90 -13.72 1.22
N GLY A 105 3.83 -12.40 1.02
CA GLY A 105 4.67 -11.45 1.73
C GLY A 105 3.85 -10.27 2.26
N LEU A 106 4.40 -9.61 3.24
CA LEU A 106 3.93 -8.34 3.79
C LEU A 106 4.97 -7.27 3.50
N GLY A 107 4.52 -6.17 2.93
CA GLY A 107 5.32 -4.97 2.72
C GLY A 107 4.66 -3.76 3.34
N VAL A 108 5.35 -2.64 3.35
CA VAL A 108 4.80 -1.37 3.83
C VAL A 108 5.04 -0.27 2.79
N THR A 109 4.12 0.68 2.70
CA THR A 109 4.27 1.79 1.74
C THR A 109 5.33 2.78 2.19
N VAL A 110 5.97 3.47 1.22
CA VAL A 110 6.80 4.65 1.47
C VAL A 110 5.95 5.76 2.05
N GLU A 111 4.75 5.91 1.51
CA GLU A 111 3.81 6.95 1.86
C GLU A 111 3.13 6.68 3.21
N THR A 112 2.97 7.74 3.99
CA THR A 112 2.04 7.82 5.12
C THR A 112 0.75 8.46 4.63
N PHE A 113 -0.37 7.88 5.00
CA PHE A 113 -1.71 8.38 4.69
C PHE A 113 -2.37 8.93 5.96
N LYS A 114 -3.08 10.05 5.84
CA LYS A 114 -3.91 10.66 6.88
C LYS A 114 -5.30 10.85 6.30
N MET A 115 -6.19 9.91 6.58
CA MET A 115 -7.52 9.89 6.00
C MET A 115 -8.45 10.87 6.72
N PRO A 116 -9.10 11.81 5.99
CA PRO A 116 -10.18 12.63 6.55
C PRO A 116 -11.37 11.80 7.02
N ARG A 117 -12.23 12.38 7.84
CA ARG A 117 -13.41 11.68 8.41
C ARG A 117 -14.51 11.38 7.39
N ASN A 118 -14.48 12.03 6.25
CA ASN A 118 -15.40 11.83 5.13
C ASN A 118 -14.76 11.14 3.92
N VAL A 119 -13.54 10.60 4.05
CA VAL A 119 -12.82 9.97 2.94
C VAL A 119 -12.46 8.53 3.27
N THR A 120 -12.68 7.63 2.32
CA THR A 120 -12.19 6.25 2.34
C THR A 120 -11.33 5.97 1.11
N GLY A 121 -10.32 5.11 1.27
CA GLY A 121 -9.46 4.68 0.18
C GLY A 121 -9.64 3.19 -0.12
N VAL A 122 -9.65 2.83 -1.41
CA VAL A 122 -9.65 1.43 -1.87
C VAL A 122 -8.38 1.18 -2.65
N ALA A 123 -7.51 0.33 -2.12
CA ALA A 123 -6.27 -0.04 -2.79
C ALA A 123 -6.50 -1.23 -3.73
N LEU A 124 -5.86 -1.15 -4.88
CA LEU A 124 -5.89 -2.15 -5.94
C LEU A 124 -4.46 -2.49 -6.37
N GLY A 125 -4.29 -3.64 -7.03
CA GLY A 125 -3.02 -4.03 -7.61
C GLY A 125 -2.61 -3.13 -8.78
N LYS A 126 -1.31 -3.15 -9.09
CA LYS A 126 -0.76 -2.46 -10.24
C LYS A 126 -0.77 -3.36 -11.48
N SER A 127 -1.20 -2.80 -12.61
CA SER A 127 -1.39 -3.57 -13.85
C SER A 127 -0.13 -4.29 -14.34
N THR A 128 1.05 -3.72 -14.11
CA THR A 128 2.34 -4.32 -14.47
C THR A 128 2.55 -5.62 -13.67
N TYR A 129 2.37 -5.56 -12.37
CA TYR A 129 2.49 -6.70 -11.48
C TYR A 129 1.39 -7.74 -11.67
N ALA A 130 0.14 -7.29 -11.85
CA ALA A 130 -0.99 -8.19 -12.08
C ALA A 130 -0.78 -9.08 -13.31
N ARG A 131 -0.17 -8.53 -14.39
CA ARG A 131 0.16 -9.30 -15.60
C ARG A 131 1.37 -10.23 -15.41
N ALA A 132 2.18 -10.02 -14.39
CA ALA A 132 3.30 -10.90 -14.04
C ALA A 132 2.91 -11.96 -12.99
N GLY A 133 1.65 -12.00 -12.56
CA GLY A 133 1.14 -12.98 -11.59
C GLY A 133 1.26 -12.55 -10.12
N LEU A 134 1.52 -11.26 -9.84
CA LEU A 134 1.52 -10.74 -8.49
C LEU A 134 0.14 -10.18 -8.16
N LEU A 135 -0.43 -10.65 -7.05
CA LEU A 135 -1.65 -10.12 -6.44
C LEU A 135 -1.27 -9.22 -5.27
N VAL A 136 -1.81 -8.03 -5.25
CA VAL A 136 -1.80 -7.14 -4.08
C VAL A 136 -3.18 -7.17 -3.44
N ASN A 137 -3.24 -7.42 -2.14
CA ASN A 137 -4.43 -7.40 -1.33
C ASN A 137 -4.27 -6.38 -0.21
N THR A 138 -5.33 -5.69 0.14
CA THR A 138 -5.39 -4.76 1.28
C THR A 138 -6.82 -4.66 1.76
N THR A 139 -7.00 -4.16 2.98
CA THR A 139 -8.31 -3.68 3.45
C THR A 139 -8.47 -2.19 3.12
N PRO A 140 -9.70 -1.64 3.12
CA PRO A 140 -9.91 -0.21 2.88
C PRO A 140 -9.12 0.68 3.85
N LEU A 141 -8.62 1.81 3.36
CA LEU A 141 -8.12 2.90 4.19
C LEU A 141 -9.34 3.60 4.77
N GLU A 142 -9.64 3.33 6.04
CA GLU A 142 -10.87 3.82 6.64
C GLU A 142 -10.78 5.30 7.04
N ALA A 143 -11.93 5.96 7.12
CA ALA A 143 -12.06 7.35 7.56
C ALA A 143 -11.42 7.56 8.94
N GLY A 144 -10.57 8.59 9.09
CA GLY A 144 -9.84 8.90 10.32
C GLY A 144 -8.61 8.02 10.58
N TRP A 145 -8.28 7.07 9.71
CA TRP A 145 -7.05 6.28 9.85
C TRP A 145 -5.82 7.09 9.43
N THR A 146 -4.73 6.92 10.18
CA THR A 146 -3.42 7.50 9.85
C THR A 146 -2.36 6.42 9.97
N GLY A 147 -1.44 6.35 9.00
CA GLY A 147 -0.30 5.43 9.03
C GLY A 147 0.30 5.12 7.67
N ARG A 148 1.33 4.30 7.67
CA ARG A 148 1.86 3.66 6.46
C ARG A 148 1.04 2.39 6.19
N LEU A 149 0.59 2.20 4.95
CA LEU A 149 -0.24 1.06 4.61
C LEU A 149 0.61 -0.22 4.54
N VAL A 150 0.18 -1.25 5.25
CA VAL A 150 0.72 -2.61 5.03
C VAL A 150 0.03 -3.18 3.80
N VAL A 151 0.81 -3.71 2.87
CA VAL A 151 0.35 -4.35 1.64
C VAL A 151 0.66 -5.84 1.69
N GLU A 152 -0.34 -6.63 1.42
CA GLU A 152 -0.26 -8.08 1.35
C GLU A 152 -0.03 -8.48 -0.11
N ILE A 153 1.05 -9.22 -0.36
CA ILE A 153 1.54 -9.50 -1.71
C ILE A 153 1.68 -11.01 -1.91
N ALA A 154 0.97 -11.55 -2.91
CA ALA A 154 1.04 -12.95 -3.27
C ALA A 154 1.66 -13.15 -4.66
N ASN A 155 2.64 -14.04 -4.77
CA ASN A 155 3.15 -14.51 -6.05
C ASN A 155 2.35 -15.75 -6.48
N LEU A 156 1.48 -15.60 -7.47
CA LEU A 156 0.66 -16.67 -8.02
C LEU A 156 1.36 -17.40 -9.19
N ALA A 157 2.52 -16.90 -9.62
CA ALA A 157 3.28 -17.50 -10.71
C ALA A 157 4.14 -18.69 -10.24
N ASN A 158 4.56 -19.53 -11.19
CA ASN A 158 5.43 -20.68 -10.96
C ASN A 158 6.94 -20.32 -10.89
N LEU A 159 7.28 -19.04 -11.04
CA LEU A 159 8.65 -18.52 -11.00
C LEU A 159 8.80 -17.47 -9.90
N PRO A 160 10.01 -17.30 -9.34
CA PRO A 160 10.29 -16.18 -8.46
C PRO A 160 10.01 -14.84 -9.14
N LEU A 161 9.39 -13.91 -8.44
CA LEU A 161 8.98 -12.63 -8.97
C LEU A 161 9.74 -11.51 -8.26
N ARG A 162 10.27 -10.55 -9.02
CA ARG A 162 10.92 -9.35 -8.49
C ARG A 162 9.87 -8.35 -8.03
N VAL A 163 9.98 -7.92 -6.78
CA VAL A 163 9.16 -6.86 -6.18
C VAL A 163 10.06 -5.66 -5.92
N TYR A 164 9.95 -4.64 -6.77
CA TYR A 164 10.88 -3.50 -6.76
C TYR A 164 10.63 -2.56 -5.58
N ILE A 165 11.72 -2.09 -5.00
CA ILE A 165 11.75 -1.17 -3.86
C ILE A 165 11.67 0.29 -4.35
N ASN A 166 10.95 1.13 -3.64
CA ASN A 166 10.71 2.54 -3.98
C ASN A 166 9.99 2.78 -5.31
N GLU A 167 9.42 1.72 -5.89
CA GLU A 167 8.61 1.77 -7.10
C GLU A 167 7.14 1.46 -6.81
N GLY A 168 6.26 1.76 -7.77
CA GLY A 168 4.81 1.58 -7.62
C GLY A 168 4.42 0.13 -7.41
N ILE A 169 3.71 -0.17 -6.32
CA ILE A 169 3.24 -1.52 -5.97
C ILE A 169 1.74 -1.70 -6.18
N GLY A 170 0.97 -0.66 -6.01
CA GLY A 170 -0.48 -0.67 -6.13
C GLY A 170 -1.03 0.73 -6.33
N GLN A 171 -2.33 0.85 -6.56
CA GLN A 171 -3.03 2.12 -6.74
C GLN A 171 -4.14 2.25 -5.71
N ILE A 172 -4.29 3.44 -5.12
CA ILE A 172 -5.40 3.77 -4.23
C ILE A 172 -6.35 4.71 -4.95
N LEU A 173 -7.63 4.35 -4.95
CA LEU A 173 -8.74 5.21 -5.35
C LEU A 173 -9.36 5.83 -4.10
N PHE A 174 -9.65 7.13 -4.12
CA PHE A 174 -10.23 7.84 -2.97
C PHE A 174 -11.67 8.22 -3.28
N PHE A 175 -12.53 8.00 -2.28
CA PHE A 175 -13.97 8.31 -2.33
C PHE A 175 -14.30 9.22 -1.16
N GLU A 176 -14.93 10.34 -1.44
CA GLU A 176 -15.38 11.29 -0.43
C GLU A 176 -16.89 11.14 -0.24
N SER A 177 -17.31 11.06 1.02
CA SER A 177 -18.71 11.05 1.43
C SER A 177 -19.27 12.48 1.47
N ASP A 178 -20.59 12.61 1.41
CA ASP A 178 -21.35 13.85 1.60
C ASP A 178 -21.40 14.30 3.08
N GLU A 179 -21.01 13.44 4.01
CA GLU A 179 -20.95 13.74 5.44
C GLU A 179 -19.77 13.06 6.13
N ASP A 180 -19.34 13.59 7.25
CA ASP A 180 -18.37 12.95 8.13
C ASP A 180 -18.94 11.69 8.76
N CYS A 181 -18.11 10.65 8.91
CA CYS A 181 -18.52 9.48 9.66
C CYS A 181 -18.76 9.82 11.15
N GLY A 182 -19.82 9.30 11.74
CA GLY A 182 -20.13 9.51 13.14
C GLY A 182 -19.07 8.90 14.09
N VAL A 183 -18.45 7.78 13.67
CA VAL A 183 -17.40 7.08 14.43
C VAL A 183 -16.28 6.72 13.45
N SER A 184 -15.12 7.37 13.59
CA SER A 184 -13.94 7.12 12.76
C SER A 184 -13.13 5.91 13.24
N TYR A 185 -12.13 5.52 12.45
CA TYR A 185 -11.16 4.49 12.84
C TYR A 185 -10.41 4.84 14.12
N GLU A 186 -10.05 6.11 14.30
CA GLU A 186 -9.41 6.64 15.50
C GLU A 186 -10.35 6.57 16.72
N ASP A 187 -11.61 7.02 16.57
CA ASP A 187 -12.59 7.07 17.66
C ASP A 187 -12.86 5.70 18.29
N ARG A 188 -12.84 4.64 17.49
CA ARG A 188 -13.04 3.27 17.98
C ARG A 188 -11.76 2.56 18.40
N GLY A 189 -10.63 3.29 18.48
CA GLY A 189 -9.34 2.72 18.88
C GLY A 189 -8.84 1.65 17.91
N GLY A 190 -8.95 1.91 16.61
CA GLY A 190 -8.57 0.96 15.57
C GLY A 190 -7.13 0.45 15.75
N LYS A 191 -6.95 -0.86 15.72
CA LYS A 191 -5.70 -1.56 16.12
C LYS A 191 -4.47 -1.25 15.28
N TYR A 192 -4.65 -0.65 14.11
CA TYR A 192 -3.57 -0.23 13.21
C TYR A 192 -3.43 1.28 13.09
N GLN A 193 -4.04 2.05 14.00
CA GLN A 193 -3.89 3.51 14.03
C GLN A 193 -2.45 3.90 14.32
N GLY A 194 -1.91 4.85 13.55
CA GLY A 194 -0.58 5.40 13.76
C GLY A 194 0.57 4.44 13.41
N GLN A 195 0.34 3.38 12.63
CA GLN A 195 1.42 2.48 12.26
C GLN A 195 2.46 3.18 11.37
N THR A 196 3.74 3.08 11.77
CA THR A 196 4.87 3.72 11.09
C THR A 196 5.76 2.76 10.30
N GLY A 197 5.50 1.47 10.43
CA GLY A 197 6.25 0.40 9.76
C GLY A 197 5.40 -0.86 9.61
N LEU A 198 6.05 -1.96 9.27
CA LEU A 198 5.37 -3.24 9.10
C LEU A 198 4.71 -3.67 10.42
N THR A 199 3.41 -3.88 10.37
CA THR A 199 2.60 -4.33 11.50
C THR A 199 1.95 -5.65 11.14
N PHE A 200 2.04 -6.63 12.05
CA PHE A 200 1.48 -7.96 11.86
C PHE A 200 0.03 -8.06 12.34
N ALA A 201 -0.60 -9.21 12.07
CA ALA A 201 -1.98 -9.44 12.47
C ALA A 201 -2.17 -9.24 13.99
N LYS A 202 -3.19 -8.44 14.34
CA LYS A 202 -3.62 -8.16 15.71
C LYS A 202 -5.10 -8.50 15.86
N VAL A 203 -5.52 -8.87 17.06
CA VAL A 203 -6.93 -9.11 17.41
C VAL A 203 -7.43 -8.04 18.34
#